data_ebec4b726f6a6082d4c9f5133d2f571b
#
_entry.id   ebec4b726f6a6082d4c9f5133d2f571b
#
_cell.length_a   1.000
_cell.length_b   1.000
_cell.length_c   1.000
_cell.angle_alpha   90.00
_cell.angle_beta   90.00
_cell.angle_gamma   90.00
#
_symmetry.space_group_name_H-M   'P 1'
#
loop_
_entity.id
_entity.type
_entity.pdbx_description
1 polymer ?
#
loop_
_entity_poly.entity_id
_entity_poly.type
_entity_poly.pdbx_seq_one_letter_code
_entity_poly.pdbx_strand_id
1 'polypeptide(L)'
;MIIINNYLYLLLIIALSWRVPLCDSSGRKRTIILLLLILEQLFTGKIRLKLLTRLFLNPNTRVFLRGLEREFDVSSNTVRLELAKLAEMHLIKEYINEENTKVKEYGVNREHPMFVSLRNVILQYIGIDQIMEHILNKLGDVSQVYLTGDLAEGKNSHYIDLILVGEFDRTYMFQLIEKVEHLIKKKIRIALFGIEEFEKEHLDGVGVVLKMYG
;
A
#
# COMPACT_ATOMS: atom_id res chain seq x y z
N MET A 1 10.39 9.70 23.33
CA MET A 1 9.05 10.23 23.71
C MET A 1 8.75 11.62 23.11
N ILE A 2 9.55 12.14 22.18
CA ILE A 2 9.41 13.52 21.63
C ILE A 2 8.97 13.54 20.15
N ILE A 3 9.04 12.43 19.43
CA ILE A 3 8.72 12.38 17.98
C ILE A 3 7.22 12.17 17.71
N ILE A 4 6.47 11.63 18.67
CA ILE A 4 5.02 11.36 18.54
C ILE A 4 4.20 12.66 18.56
N ASN A 5 4.68 13.71 19.23
CA ASN A 5 3.97 14.97 19.36
C ASN A 5 3.93 15.84 18.09
N ASN A 6 4.87 15.66 17.15
CA ASN A 6 4.91 16.48 15.93
C ASN A 6 3.88 16.06 14.88
N TYR A 7 3.51 14.78 14.80
CA TYR A 7 2.47 14.33 13.89
C TYR A 7 1.06 14.69 14.36
N LEU A 8 0.82 14.64 15.66
CA LEU A 8 -0.45 15.12 16.25
C LEU A 8 -0.64 16.63 15.99
N TYR A 9 0.41 17.42 16.13
CA TYR A 9 0.38 18.85 15.82
C TYR A 9 0.14 19.11 14.33
N LEU A 10 0.74 18.32 13.45
CA LEU A 10 0.54 18.47 11.99
C LEU A 10 -0.88 18.09 11.58
N LEU A 11 -1.44 17.02 12.13
CA LEU A 11 -2.83 16.61 11.89
C LEU A 11 -3.83 17.60 12.52
N LEU A 12 -3.52 18.17 13.67
CA LEU A 12 -4.32 19.23 14.28
C LEU A 12 -4.27 20.55 13.46
N ILE A 13 -3.09 20.89 12.92
CA ILE A 13 -2.91 22.05 12.05
C ILE A 13 -3.65 21.85 10.70
N ILE A 14 -3.59 20.65 10.13
CA ILE A 14 -4.33 20.30 8.90
C ILE A 14 -5.84 20.33 9.18
N ALA A 15 -6.31 19.79 10.30
CA ALA A 15 -7.70 19.83 10.70
C ALA A 15 -8.18 21.26 11.02
N LEU A 16 -7.29 22.13 11.53
CA LEU A 16 -7.60 23.54 11.85
C LEU A 16 -7.45 24.47 10.63
N SER A 17 -6.56 24.17 9.68
CA SER A 17 -6.39 24.99 8.46
C SER A 17 -7.48 24.75 7.42
N TRP A 18 -8.06 23.57 7.38
CA TRP A 18 -9.32 23.32 6.70
C TRP A 18 -10.45 23.72 7.65
N ARG A 19 -10.93 24.93 7.58
CA ARG A 19 -12.11 25.46 8.28
C ARG A 19 -13.31 24.50 8.12
N VAL A 20 -13.22 23.29 8.69
CA VAL A 20 -14.35 22.39 8.84
C VAL A 20 -15.14 22.93 10.03
N PRO A 21 -16.35 23.44 9.83
CA PRO A 21 -17.14 23.95 10.93
C PRO A 21 -17.37 22.82 11.94
N LEU A 22 -16.92 23.05 13.17
CA LEU A 22 -16.98 22.09 14.28
C LEU A 22 -18.43 21.81 14.75
N CYS A 23 -19.43 22.26 14.01
CA CYS A 23 -20.83 22.12 14.40
C CYS A 23 -21.74 21.85 13.21
N ASP A 24 -22.09 20.58 12.99
CA ASP A 24 -23.32 20.22 12.29
C ASP A 24 -24.09 19.21 13.15
N SER A 25 -25.42 19.43 13.26
CA SER A 25 -26.38 18.77 14.15
C SER A 25 -26.65 17.29 13.81
N SER A 26 -25.90 16.67 12.89
CA SER A 26 -26.19 15.34 12.35
C SER A 26 -25.08 14.30 12.54
N GLY A 27 -24.63 14.04 13.76
CA GLY A 27 -23.80 12.84 14.04
C GLY A 27 -22.40 12.74 13.37
N ARG A 28 -22.09 13.58 12.38
CA ARG A 28 -20.83 13.56 11.60
C ARG A 28 -19.58 13.82 12.41
N LYS A 29 -19.67 14.50 13.54
CA LYS A 29 -18.53 14.73 14.45
C LYS A 29 -17.97 13.43 15.02
N ARG A 30 -18.85 12.50 15.39
CA ARG A 30 -18.44 11.21 15.94
C ARG A 30 -17.68 10.39 14.91
N THR A 31 -18.09 10.47 13.65
CA THR A 31 -17.45 9.74 12.55
C THR A 31 -16.05 10.26 12.26
N ILE A 32 -15.82 11.57 12.26
CA ILE A 32 -14.50 12.17 12.02
C ILE A 32 -13.55 11.87 13.18
N ILE A 33 -14.02 12.00 14.43
CA ILE A 33 -13.19 11.66 15.60
C ILE A 33 -12.85 10.17 15.61
N LEU A 34 -13.81 9.32 15.30
CA LEU A 34 -13.59 7.89 15.19
C LEU A 34 -12.58 7.55 14.07
N LEU A 35 -12.69 8.23 12.93
CA LEU A 35 -11.76 8.11 11.81
C LEU A 35 -10.34 8.52 12.19
N LEU A 36 -10.19 9.64 12.91
CA LEU A 36 -8.88 10.12 13.40
C LEU A 36 -8.28 9.15 14.41
N LEU A 37 -9.07 8.62 15.35
CA LEU A 37 -8.62 7.62 16.31
C LEU A 37 -8.21 6.30 15.64
N ILE A 38 -8.95 5.87 14.62
CA ILE A 38 -8.60 4.67 13.84
C ILE A 38 -7.31 4.91 13.06
N LEU A 39 -7.15 6.07 12.41
CA LEU A 39 -5.93 6.40 11.69
C LEU A 39 -4.72 6.48 12.63
N GLU A 40 -4.87 7.10 13.81
CA GLU A 40 -3.82 7.13 14.81
C GLU A 40 -3.41 5.72 15.24
N GLN A 41 -4.37 4.86 15.53
CA GLN A 41 -4.11 3.47 15.89
C GLN A 41 -3.50 2.66 14.73
N LEU A 42 -3.86 2.93 13.47
CA LEU A 42 -3.35 2.21 12.31
C LEU A 42 -1.87 2.49 12.04
N PHE A 43 -1.39 3.70 12.33
CA PHE A 43 -0.02 4.11 12.02
C PHE A 43 0.94 4.07 13.21
N THR A 44 0.47 3.73 14.41
CA THR A 44 1.32 3.57 15.61
C THR A 44 1.99 2.19 15.66
N GLY A 45 3.01 1.96 14.86
CA GLY A 45 3.84 0.76 15.00
C GLY A 45 4.41 0.25 13.69
N LYS A 46 5.71 0.01 13.66
CA LYS A 46 6.42 -0.49 12.48
C LYS A 46 5.83 -1.82 11.94
N ILE A 47 5.42 -2.71 12.85
CA ILE A 47 4.86 -4.03 12.48
C ILE A 47 3.49 -3.89 11.84
N ARG A 48 2.64 -3.02 12.41
CA ARG A 48 1.30 -2.76 11.86
C ARG A 48 1.38 -2.20 10.45
N LEU A 49 2.28 -1.23 10.24
CA LEU A 49 2.47 -0.64 8.92
C LEU A 49 2.96 -1.69 7.90
N LYS A 50 3.89 -2.58 8.29
CA LYS A 50 4.29 -3.72 7.44
C LYS A 50 3.11 -4.64 7.11
N LEU A 51 2.27 -4.96 8.09
CA LEU A 51 1.07 -5.79 7.87
C LEU A 51 0.07 -5.12 6.93
N LEU A 52 -0.20 -3.83 7.12
CA LEU A 52 -1.09 -3.07 6.25
C LEU A 52 -0.54 -3.04 4.82
N THR A 53 0.75 -2.74 4.65
CA THR A 53 1.39 -2.78 3.34
C THR A 53 1.24 -4.15 2.69
N ARG A 54 1.56 -5.23 3.42
CA ARG A 54 1.48 -6.60 2.93
C ARG A 54 0.09 -6.98 2.43
N LEU A 55 -0.95 -6.59 3.17
CA LEU A 55 -2.32 -7.01 2.91
C LEU A 55 -3.08 -6.08 1.96
N PHE A 56 -2.87 -4.77 2.06
CA PHE A 56 -3.63 -3.81 1.27
C PHE A 56 -3.01 -3.53 -0.09
N LEU A 57 -1.69 -3.66 -0.23
CA LEU A 57 -1.05 -3.54 -1.54
C LEU A 57 -1.49 -4.68 -2.45
N ASN A 58 -1.42 -5.91 -1.96
CA ASN A 58 -1.93 -7.08 -2.67
C ASN A 58 -3.13 -7.71 -1.94
N PRO A 59 -4.36 -7.29 -2.27
CA PRO A 59 -5.57 -7.77 -1.59
C PRO A 59 -5.88 -9.26 -1.78
N ASN A 60 -5.21 -9.95 -2.71
CA ASN A 60 -5.35 -11.40 -2.90
C ASN A 60 -4.46 -12.20 -1.95
N THR A 61 -3.49 -11.53 -1.30
CA THR A 61 -2.56 -12.21 -0.41
C THR A 61 -3.28 -12.76 0.82
N ARG A 62 -2.92 -13.99 1.17
CA ARG A 62 -3.21 -14.62 2.46
C ARG A 62 -1.91 -14.74 3.23
N VAL A 63 -1.97 -14.42 4.51
CA VAL A 63 -0.82 -14.50 5.41
C VAL A 63 -1.15 -15.36 6.61
N PHE A 64 -0.15 -16.02 7.17
CA PHE A 64 -0.28 -16.82 8.38
C PHE A 64 0.77 -16.42 9.42
N LEU A 65 0.48 -16.62 10.68
CA LEU A 65 1.26 -16.14 11.81
C LEU A 65 2.76 -16.46 11.70
N ARG A 66 3.12 -17.73 11.45
CA ARG A 66 4.52 -18.17 11.36
C ARG A 66 5.26 -17.60 10.16
N GLY A 67 4.55 -17.34 9.05
CA GLY A 67 5.13 -16.68 7.87
C GLY A 67 5.54 -15.25 8.19
N LEU A 68 4.63 -14.50 8.81
CA LEU A 68 4.86 -13.11 9.21
C LEU A 68 5.94 -12.97 10.30
N GLU A 69 6.02 -13.91 11.23
CA GLU A 69 7.05 -13.98 12.26
C GLU A 69 8.44 -14.01 11.62
N ARG A 70 8.63 -14.89 10.64
CA ARG A 70 9.90 -15.04 9.91
C ARG A 70 10.19 -13.84 9.01
N GLU A 71 9.17 -13.35 8.29
CA GLU A 71 9.31 -12.24 7.35
C GLU A 71 9.65 -10.92 8.06
N PHE A 72 9.08 -10.69 9.25
CA PHE A 72 9.26 -9.42 9.97
C PHE A 72 10.35 -9.47 11.04
N ASP A 73 10.88 -10.67 11.31
CA ASP A 73 11.87 -10.92 12.37
C ASP A 73 11.38 -10.41 13.74
N VAL A 74 10.20 -10.86 14.14
CA VAL A 74 9.56 -10.47 15.40
C VAL A 74 8.89 -11.67 16.08
N SER A 75 8.59 -11.55 17.36
CA SER A 75 7.93 -12.62 18.11
C SER A 75 6.52 -12.92 17.58
N SER A 76 6.12 -14.20 17.60
CA SER A 76 4.76 -14.64 17.27
C SER A 76 3.69 -13.89 18.06
N ASN A 77 3.98 -13.54 19.31
CA ASN A 77 3.05 -12.81 20.14
C ASN A 77 2.81 -11.39 19.63
N THR A 78 3.86 -10.70 19.18
CA THR A 78 3.74 -9.37 18.56
C THR A 78 2.87 -9.39 17.32
N VAL A 79 3.11 -10.35 16.41
CA VAL A 79 2.30 -10.50 15.19
C VAL A 79 0.85 -10.84 15.54
N ARG A 80 0.64 -11.76 16.50
CA ARG A 80 -0.71 -12.16 16.94
C ARG A 80 -1.52 -10.98 17.47
N LEU A 81 -0.91 -10.14 18.31
CA LEU A 81 -1.57 -8.95 18.86
C LEU A 81 -1.94 -7.94 17.77
N GLU A 82 -1.07 -7.74 16.81
CA GLU A 82 -1.34 -6.81 15.71
C GLU A 82 -2.43 -7.36 14.77
N LEU A 83 -2.40 -8.65 14.43
CA LEU A 83 -3.46 -9.30 13.66
C LEU A 83 -4.81 -9.24 14.39
N ALA A 84 -4.83 -9.50 15.71
CA ALA A 84 -6.05 -9.41 16.51
C ALA A 84 -6.66 -8.01 16.47
N LYS A 85 -5.85 -6.95 16.60
CA LYS A 85 -6.31 -5.56 16.50
C LYS A 85 -6.88 -5.23 15.13
N LEU A 86 -6.24 -5.68 14.05
CA LEU A 86 -6.74 -5.46 12.69
C LEU A 86 -8.04 -6.23 12.43
N ALA A 87 -8.19 -7.43 13.01
CA ALA A 87 -9.43 -8.22 12.93
C ALA A 87 -10.56 -7.58 13.75
N GLU A 88 -10.28 -7.05 14.94
CA GLU A 88 -11.24 -6.31 15.78
C GLU A 88 -11.77 -5.06 15.05
N MET A 89 -10.93 -4.38 14.29
CA MET A 89 -11.31 -3.27 13.42
C MET A 89 -12.02 -3.73 12.13
N HIS A 90 -12.23 -5.02 11.92
CA HIS A 90 -12.80 -5.63 10.71
C HIS A 90 -12.03 -5.31 9.41
N LEU A 91 -10.79 -4.85 9.50
CA LEU A 91 -9.93 -4.56 8.34
C LEU A 91 -9.41 -5.82 7.67
N ILE A 92 -9.30 -6.90 8.44
CA ILE A 92 -8.92 -8.22 7.95
C ILE A 92 -9.96 -9.26 8.36
N LYS A 93 -10.03 -10.35 7.59
CA LYS A 93 -10.86 -11.53 7.86
C LYS A 93 -9.96 -12.72 8.13
N GLU A 94 -10.41 -13.64 9.01
CA GLU A 94 -9.79 -14.93 9.22
C GLU A 94 -10.33 -15.93 8.19
N TYR A 95 -9.46 -16.77 7.69
CA TYR A 95 -9.78 -17.88 6.80
C TYR A 95 -9.18 -19.16 7.36
N ILE A 96 -9.87 -20.26 7.15
CA ILE A 96 -9.35 -21.58 7.48
C ILE A 96 -8.62 -22.10 6.24
N ASN A 97 -7.38 -22.54 6.41
CA ASN A 97 -6.64 -23.14 5.31
C ASN A 97 -7.28 -24.48 4.92
N GLU A 98 -7.61 -24.67 3.65
CA GLU A 98 -8.28 -25.86 3.15
C GLU A 98 -7.42 -27.14 3.27
N GLU A 99 -6.11 -26.99 3.11
CA GLU A 99 -5.15 -28.10 3.20
C GLU A 99 -4.79 -28.44 4.65
N ASN A 100 -4.84 -27.44 5.55
CA ASN A 100 -4.50 -27.60 6.96
C ASN A 100 -5.41 -26.78 7.86
N THR A 101 -6.51 -27.39 8.30
CA THR A 101 -7.53 -26.75 9.15
C THR A 101 -7.02 -26.21 10.50
N LYS A 102 -5.80 -26.60 10.90
CA LYS A 102 -5.15 -26.05 12.12
C LYS A 102 -4.45 -24.72 11.90
N VAL A 103 -4.27 -24.32 10.63
CA VAL A 103 -3.59 -23.05 10.27
C VAL A 103 -4.64 -22.00 9.94
N LYS A 104 -4.65 -20.92 10.72
CA LYS A 104 -5.43 -19.73 10.41
C LYS A 104 -4.67 -18.85 9.43
N GLU A 105 -5.36 -18.44 8.39
CA GLU A 105 -4.92 -17.45 7.44
C GLU A 105 -5.67 -16.14 7.63
N TYR A 106 -5.02 -15.06 7.30
CA TYR A 106 -5.58 -13.72 7.38
C TYR A 106 -5.49 -13.04 6.01
N GLY A 107 -6.56 -12.38 5.62
CA GLY A 107 -6.61 -11.61 4.38
C GLY A 107 -7.37 -10.31 4.58
N VAL A 108 -7.12 -9.33 3.73
CA VAL A 108 -7.82 -8.04 3.81
C VAL A 108 -9.32 -8.19 3.59
N ASN A 109 -10.10 -7.42 4.34
CA ASN A 109 -11.55 -7.32 4.13
C ASN A 109 -11.85 -6.24 3.08
N ARG A 110 -12.10 -6.67 1.84
CA ARG A 110 -12.40 -5.75 0.72
C ARG A 110 -13.76 -5.07 0.83
N GLU A 111 -14.68 -5.66 1.61
CA GLU A 111 -16.02 -5.11 1.83
C GLU A 111 -16.01 -4.02 2.89
N HIS A 112 -14.88 -3.81 3.56
CA HIS A 112 -14.77 -2.76 4.57
C HIS A 112 -14.92 -1.38 3.92
N PRO A 113 -15.79 -0.48 4.45
CA PRO A 113 -16.06 0.84 3.84
C PRO A 113 -14.80 1.68 3.60
N MET A 114 -13.78 1.51 4.44
CA MET A 114 -12.51 2.23 4.33
C MET A 114 -11.46 1.52 3.47
N PHE A 115 -11.76 0.36 2.86
CA PHE A 115 -10.76 -0.42 2.14
C PHE A 115 -10.05 0.41 1.06
N VAL A 116 -10.80 1.08 0.18
CA VAL A 116 -10.24 1.88 -0.92
C VAL A 116 -9.40 3.04 -0.38
N SER A 117 -9.93 3.77 0.62
CA SER A 117 -9.23 4.91 1.20
C SER A 117 -7.92 4.51 1.88
N LEU A 118 -7.94 3.45 2.67
CA LEU A 118 -6.72 2.93 3.33
C LEU A 118 -5.71 2.40 2.32
N ARG A 119 -6.17 1.72 1.27
CA ARG A 119 -5.29 1.26 0.20
C ARG A 119 -4.59 2.43 -0.48
N ASN A 120 -5.31 3.51 -0.79
CA ASN A 120 -4.74 4.71 -1.39
C ASN A 120 -3.70 5.36 -0.45
N VAL A 121 -3.99 5.48 0.85
CA VAL A 121 -3.02 6.00 1.84
C VAL A 121 -1.74 5.14 1.87
N ILE A 122 -1.87 3.82 1.77
CA ILE A 122 -0.72 2.92 1.74
C ILE A 122 0.08 3.07 0.44
N LEU A 123 -0.58 3.22 -0.71
CA LEU A 123 0.07 3.50 -1.98
C LEU A 123 0.86 4.82 -1.92
N GLN A 124 0.27 5.87 -1.32
CA GLN A 124 0.94 7.15 -1.06
C GLN A 124 2.15 6.97 -0.14
N TYR A 125 1.99 6.23 0.94
CA TYR A 125 3.09 5.95 1.87
C TYR A 125 4.27 5.25 1.19
N ILE A 126 4.01 4.35 0.26
CA ILE A 126 5.05 3.64 -0.51
C ILE A 126 5.64 4.56 -1.59
N GLY A 127 4.93 5.58 -2.02
CA GLY A 127 5.31 6.53 -3.08
C GLY A 127 4.90 6.07 -4.49
N ILE A 128 4.09 5.02 -4.61
CA ILE A 128 3.64 4.52 -5.92
C ILE A 128 2.72 5.51 -6.63
N ASP A 129 1.87 6.21 -5.89
CA ASP A 129 0.99 7.24 -6.44
C ASP A 129 1.77 8.37 -7.12
N GLN A 130 2.87 8.83 -6.51
CA GLN A 130 3.75 9.86 -7.09
C GLN A 130 4.42 9.36 -8.38
N ILE A 131 4.84 8.09 -8.39
CA ILE A 131 5.39 7.46 -9.59
C ILE A 131 4.33 7.43 -10.69
N MET A 132 3.12 6.96 -10.37
CA MET A 132 2.02 6.85 -11.31
C MET A 132 1.64 8.22 -11.89
N GLU A 133 1.51 9.24 -11.05
CA GLU A 133 1.21 10.60 -11.49
C GLU A 133 2.26 11.13 -12.47
N HIS A 134 3.55 10.94 -12.16
CA HIS A 134 4.64 11.38 -13.03
C HIS A 134 4.72 10.58 -14.32
N ILE A 135 4.47 9.27 -14.27
CA ILE A 135 4.45 8.40 -15.45
C ILE A 135 3.32 8.81 -16.37
N LEU A 136 2.08 8.85 -15.86
CA LEU A 136 0.90 9.10 -16.68
C LEU A 136 0.85 10.52 -17.27
N ASN A 137 1.33 11.52 -16.50
CA ASN A 137 1.26 12.91 -16.93
C ASN A 137 2.41 13.32 -17.87
N LYS A 138 3.52 12.59 -17.91
CA LYS A 138 4.76 13.07 -18.54
C LYS A 138 5.41 12.12 -19.53
N LEU A 139 5.05 10.83 -19.55
CA LEU A 139 5.75 9.85 -20.39
C LEU A 139 5.13 9.59 -21.76
N GLY A 140 4.07 10.29 -22.14
CA GLY A 140 3.38 10.08 -23.41
C GLY A 140 2.28 9.02 -23.33
N ASP A 141 2.10 8.21 -24.39
CA ASP A 141 1.00 7.26 -24.48
C ASP A 141 1.29 5.98 -23.70
N VAL A 142 1.10 6.06 -22.38
CA VAL A 142 1.16 4.89 -21.50
C VAL A 142 -0.15 4.11 -21.61
N SER A 143 -0.09 2.88 -22.09
CA SER A 143 -1.25 2.00 -22.21
C SER A 143 -1.50 1.22 -20.92
N GLN A 144 -0.45 0.63 -20.34
CA GLN A 144 -0.60 -0.19 -19.13
C GLN A 144 0.62 -0.03 -18.21
N VAL A 145 0.38 -0.12 -16.89
CA VAL A 145 1.42 -0.12 -15.87
C VAL A 145 1.19 -1.27 -14.91
N TYR A 146 2.22 -2.06 -14.68
CA TYR A 146 2.21 -3.16 -13.72
C TYR A 146 3.28 -2.96 -12.65
N LEU A 147 2.92 -3.22 -11.41
CA LEU A 147 3.85 -3.36 -10.29
C LEU A 147 4.19 -4.84 -10.11
N THR A 148 5.49 -5.13 -9.96
CA THR A 148 6.01 -6.50 -9.81
C THR A 148 6.96 -6.61 -8.63
N GLY A 149 7.56 -7.78 -8.44
CA GLY A 149 8.57 -8.03 -7.43
C GLY A 149 8.06 -7.96 -5.98
N ASP A 150 8.98 -7.73 -5.05
CA ASP A 150 8.71 -7.77 -3.61
C ASP A 150 7.57 -6.85 -3.18
N LEU A 151 7.48 -5.64 -3.75
CA LEU A 151 6.40 -4.72 -3.42
C LEU A 151 5.04 -5.24 -3.89
N ALA A 152 4.96 -5.86 -5.07
CA ALA A 152 3.72 -6.47 -5.54
C ALA A 152 3.27 -7.61 -4.62
N GLU A 153 4.21 -8.34 -4.03
CA GLU A 153 3.94 -9.32 -3.00
C GLU A 153 3.56 -8.68 -1.65
N GLY A 154 3.69 -7.36 -1.49
CA GLY A 154 3.45 -6.62 -0.27
C GLY A 154 4.61 -6.65 0.73
N LYS A 155 5.79 -7.14 0.31
CA LYS A 155 7.01 -7.10 1.11
C LYS A 155 7.62 -5.70 1.08
N ASN A 156 8.32 -5.31 2.15
CA ASN A 156 9.04 -4.05 2.16
C ASN A 156 10.31 -4.19 1.31
N SER A 157 10.40 -3.42 0.24
CA SER A 157 11.54 -3.39 -0.67
C SER A 157 12.10 -1.99 -0.83
N HIS A 158 13.42 -1.91 -1.04
CA HIS A 158 14.09 -0.67 -1.43
C HIS A 158 13.91 -0.38 -2.93
N TYR A 159 13.51 -1.41 -3.69
CA TYR A 159 13.27 -1.34 -5.13
C TYR A 159 11.78 -1.32 -5.41
N ILE A 160 11.39 -0.59 -6.45
CA ILE A 160 10.07 -0.59 -7.05
C ILE A 160 10.22 -1.11 -8.47
N ASP A 161 9.66 -2.28 -8.73
CA ASP A 161 9.75 -2.95 -10.02
C ASP A 161 8.48 -2.68 -10.81
N LEU A 162 8.62 -2.07 -11.99
CA LEU A 162 7.52 -1.71 -12.85
C LEU A 162 7.68 -2.30 -14.24
N ILE A 163 6.57 -2.71 -14.84
CA ILE A 163 6.47 -3.00 -16.26
C ILE A 163 5.58 -1.93 -16.87
N LEU A 164 6.08 -1.23 -17.87
CA LEU A 164 5.37 -0.20 -18.61
C LEU A 164 5.14 -0.66 -20.04
N VAL A 165 3.90 -0.53 -20.49
CA VAL A 165 3.50 -0.83 -21.86
C VAL A 165 3.00 0.45 -22.53
N GLY A 166 3.58 0.80 -23.68
CA GLY A 166 3.24 2.03 -24.37
C GLY A 166 4.34 2.51 -25.31
N GLU A 167 4.22 3.74 -25.77
CA GLU A 167 5.23 4.44 -26.55
C GLU A 167 5.93 5.48 -25.69
N PHE A 168 7.24 5.35 -25.52
CA PHE A 168 8.00 6.17 -24.57
C PHE A 168 9.22 6.83 -25.20
N ASP A 169 9.45 8.08 -24.84
CA ASP A 169 10.77 8.69 -24.97
C ASP A 169 11.70 8.16 -23.86
N ARG A 170 12.58 7.24 -24.23
CA ARG A 170 13.51 6.59 -23.30
C ARG A 170 14.42 7.58 -22.59
N THR A 171 14.89 8.62 -23.28
CA THR A 171 15.82 9.61 -22.73
C THR A 171 15.12 10.43 -21.63
N TYR A 172 13.92 10.89 -21.93
CA TYR A 172 13.13 11.65 -20.99
C TYR A 172 12.70 10.81 -19.77
N MET A 173 12.38 9.55 -20.01
CA MET A 173 11.98 8.62 -18.95
C MET A 173 13.09 8.41 -17.91
N PHE A 174 14.34 8.20 -18.32
CA PHE A 174 15.46 8.06 -17.38
C PHE A 174 15.64 9.30 -16.49
N GLN A 175 15.51 10.48 -17.06
CA GLN A 175 15.56 11.72 -16.28
C GLN A 175 14.41 11.85 -15.27
N LEU A 176 13.24 11.36 -15.66
CA LEU A 176 12.07 11.37 -14.80
C LEU A 176 12.23 10.40 -13.63
N ILE A 177 12.72 9.19 -13.90
CA ILE A 177 12.99 8.17 -12.87
C ILE A 177 13.95 8.72 -11.83
N GLU A 178 15.06 9.31 -12.24
CA GLU A 178 16.05 9.88 -11.33
C GLU A 178 15.42 10.91 -10.39
N LYS A 179 14.59 11.81 -10.92
CA LYS A 179 13.85 12.78 -10.10
C LYS A 179 12.90 12.13 -9.11
N VAL A 180 12.15 11.12 -9.55
CA VAL A 180 11.18 10.42 -8.69
C VAL A 180 11.90 9.60 -7.61
N GLU A 181 13.00 8.91 -7.93
CA GLU A 181 13.83 8.19 -6.96
C GLU A 181 14.30 9.09 -5.81
N HIS A 182 14.70 10.31 -6.13
CA HIS A 182 15.09 11.32 -5.13
C HIS A 182 13.93 11.70 -4.21
N LEU A 183 12.71 11.82 -4.74
CA LEU A 183 11.51 12.17 -3.97
C LEU A 183 11.10 11.06 -3.03
N ILE A 184 11.00 9.84 -3.54
CA ILE A 184 10.47 8.69 -2.77
C ILE A 184 11.53 7.95 -1.96
N LYS A 185 12.82 8.26 -2.16
CA LYS A 185 13.99 7.60 -1.54
C LYS A 185 14.03 6.09 -1.76
N LYS A 186 13.57 5.65 -2.92
CA LYS A 186 13.59 4.25 -3.37
C LYS A 186 14.16 4.19 -4.79
N LYS A 187 14.69 3.04 -5.17
CA LYS A 187 15.17 2.79 -6.52
C LYS A 187 14.06 2.21 -7.39
N ILE A 188 14.01 2.62 -8.64
CA ILE A 188 13.00 2.19 -9.60
C ILE A 188 13.68 1.36 -10.68
N ARG A 189 13.20 0.13 -10.89
CA ARG A 189 13.60 -0.73 -11.99
C ARG A 189 12.43 -0.86 -12.94
N ILE A 190 12.67 -0.68 -14.24
CA ILE A 190 11.61 -0.65 -15.25
C ILE A 190 11.93 -1.61 -16.38
N ALA A 191 10.95 -2.42 -16.75
CA ALA A 191 10.89 -3.11 -18.03
C ALA A 191 9.92 -2.37 -18.95
N LEU A 192 10.31 -2.19 -20.21
CA LEU A 192 9.53 -1.44 -21.21
C LEU A 192 9.14 -2.35 -22.36
N PHE A 193 7.89 -2.26 -22.74
CA PHE A 193 7.33 -2.95 -23.90
C PHE A 193 6.56 -1.97 -24.77
N GLY A 194 6.71 -2.10 -26.08
CA GLY A 194 5.81 -1.48 -27.05
C GLY A 194 4.40 -2.10 -26.95
N ILE A 195 3.39 -1.38 -27.44
CA ILE A 195 2.00 -1.88 -27.41
C ILE A 195 1.86 -3.19 -28.19
N GLU A 196 2.52 -3.28 -29.35
CA GLU A 196 2.48 -4.47 -30.22
C GLU A 196 3.40 -5.59 -29.74
N GLU A 197 4.40 -5.27 -28.91
CA GLU A 197 5.37 -6.25 -28.41
C GLU A 197 4.90 -6.92 -27.10
N PHE A 198 3.90 -6.34 -26.44
CA PHE A 198 3.48 -6.81 -25.13
C PHE A 198 2.45 -7.93 -25.25
N GLU A 199 2.85 -9.12 -24.81
CA GLU A 199 1.99 -10.28 -24.64
C GLU A 199 1.85 -10.62 -23.16
N LYS A 200 0.73 -11.22 -22.76
CA LYS A 200 0.48 -11.59 -21.36
C LYS A 200 1.50 -12.61 -20.85
N GLU A 201 2.08 -13.39 -21.74
CA GLU A 201 3.15 -14.36 -21.48
C GLU A 201 4.41 -13.69 -20.91
N HIS A 202 4.63 -12.40 -21.21
CA HIS A 202 5.74 -11.63 -20.60
C HIS A 202 5.57 -11.43 -19.09
N LEU A 203 4.38 -11.64 -18.55
CA LEU A 203 4.11 -11.64 -17.12
C LEU A 203 4.33 -12.99 -16.47
N ASP A 204 4.40 -14.07 -17.28
CA ASP A 204 4.63 -15.41 -16.78
C ASP A 204 6.06 -15.55 -16.22
N GLY A 205 6.18 -16.09 -15.02
CA GLY A 205 7.47 -16.21 -14.35
C GLY A 205 7.96 -14.95 -13.59
N VAL A 206 7.27 -13.82 -13.72
CA VAL A 206 7.61 -12.58 -12.98
C VAL A 206 7.16 -12.64 -11.51
N GLY A 207 6.38 -13.65 -11.13
CA GLY A 207 5.80 -13.77 -9.80
C GLY A 207 4.49 -13.00 -9.68
N VAL A 208 4.28 -12.32 -8.54
CA VAL A 208 3.06 -11.52 -8.35
C VAL A 208 3.11 -10.26 -9.19
N VAL A 209 2.05 -10.04 -9.97
CA VAL A 209 1.88 -8.87 -10.83
C VAL A 209 0.59 -8.15 -10.46
N LEU A 210 0.68 -6.86 -10.17
CA LEU A 210 -0.47 -6.01 -9.87
C LEU A 210 -0.63 -4.97 -10.97
N LYS A 211 -1.76 -5.02 -11.68
CA LYS A 211 -2.10 -3.99 -12.66
C LYS A 211 -2.45 -2.70 -11.92
N MET A 212 -1.71 -1.62 -12.23
CA MET A 212 -1.87 -0.30 -11.61
C MET A 212 -2.64 0.66 -12.50
N TYR A 213 -2.52 0.50 -13.84
CA TYR A 213 -3.17 1.34 -14.84
C TYR A 213 -3.47 0.56 -16.13
N GLY A 214 -4.53 0.98 -16.85
CA GLY A 214 -4.95 0.44 -18.15
C GLY A 214 -6.13 -0.51 -18.15
#